data_6826e354e06f219c67823ef717267a95
#
_entry.id   6826e354e06f219c67823ef717267a95
#
_cell.length_a   1.000
_cell.length_b   1.000
_cell.length_c   1.000
_cell.angle_alpha   90.00
_cell.angle_beta   90.00
_cell.angle_gamma   90.00
#
_symmetry.space_group_name_H-M   'P 1'
#
loop_
_entity.id
_entity.type
_entity.pdbx_description
1 polymer ?
#
loop_
_entity_poly.entity_id
_entity_poly.type
_entity_poly.pdbx_seq_one_letter_code
_entity_poly.pdbx_strand_id
1 'polypeptide(L)'
;IKHHFEPQLDIFQIIQFDAFSFLGTRKQLNLLWVLACFFCILRPFNLINFMHFKGVVKKMTTEFNSTINYFVEFENSFIHLNQFLDQEISINCFGYNCLSCSSAQPIFRQGFCKSCFFESPLAGEWIIKPELSKAHLNIADRDLDYEKKIQLQPHVVYLSNTGSVKVGITRKSQVPYRWIDQGAHEAIEIIETPNRFLAGTAEVALKKYMSDKTNWRKMLKNEIDNVNLLNFKEQAKTYIPSNLEHYFNVNSKVVKINFPVLKYPDKPRSVKITKDVEFSGRLKGIKGQYLIFENNNVLNFRAHEGHLFNISIKS
;
A
#
# COMPACT_ATOMS: atom_id res chain seq x y z
N ILE A 1 -36.89 8.85 -6.02
CA ILE A 1 -36.57 10.08 -6.74
C ILE A 1 -35.83 9.66 -8.00
N LYS A 2 -36.53 9.75 -9.15
CA LYS A 2 -35.99 9.43 -10.48
C LYS A 2 -35.14 10.61 -10.94
N HIS A 3 -33.86 10.41 -11.21
CA HIS A 3 -33.06 11.35 -12.00
C HIS A 3 -33.05 10.90 -13.45
N HIS A 4 -33.57 11.76 -14.32
CA HIS A 4 -33.48 11.66 -15.77
C HIS A 4 -32.02 11.77 -16.21
N PHE A 5 -31.56 10.80 -16.98
CA PHE A 5 -30.37 10.91 -17.83
C PHE A 5 -30.80 11.54 -19.14
N GLU A 6 -30.33 12.72 -19.47
CA GLU A 6 -30.31 13.25 -20.84
C GLU A 6 -29.15 12.59 -21.61
N PRO A 7 -29.39 12.08 -22.81
CA PRO A 7 -28.31 11.55 -23.64
C PRO A 7 -27.53 12.72 -24.27
N GLN A 8 -26.22 12.73 -24.02
CA GLN A 8 -25.29 13.55 -24.80
C GLN A 8 -25.34 13.07 -26.25
N LEU A 9 -25.74 13.96 -27.12
CA LEU A 9 -25.75 13.77 -28.58
C LEU A 9 -24.29 13.56 -29.07
N ASP A 10 -24.10 12.45 -29.77
CA ASP A 10 -22.86 12.00 -30.34
C ASP A 10 -22.30 13.06 -31.33
N ILE A 11 -21.08 13.52 -31.10
CA ILE A 11 -20.32 14.41 -32.00
C ILE A 11 -20.19 13.82 -33.42
N PHE A 12 -20.44 12.52 -33.59
CA PHE A 12 -20.42 11.84 -34.88
C PHE A 12 -21.55 12.28 -35.84
N GLN A 13 -22.67 12.83 -35.36
CA GLN A 13 -23.73 13.30 -36.24
C GLN A 13 -23.50 14.70 -36.81
N ILE A 14 -22.62 15.52 -36.21
CA ILE A 14 -22.37 16.88 -36.69
C ILE A 14 -21.35 16.90 -37.86
N ILE A 15 -20.49 15.90 -37.95
CA ILE A 15 -19.44 15.81 -39.02
C ILE A 15 -20.02 15.26 -40.32
N GLN A 16 -21.18 14.56 -40.30
CA GLN A 16 -21.79 14.02 -41.52
C GLN A 16 -22.60 15.05 -42.34
N PHE A 17 -22.97 16.19 -41.78
CA PHE A 17 -23.80 17.16 -42.47
C PHE A 17 -23.04 18.22 -43.30
N ASP A 18 -21.76 18.48 -42.98
CA ASP A 18 -20.95 19.48 -43.69
C ASP A 18 -20.13 18.94 -44.86
N ALA A 19 -20.03 17.62 -45.00
CA ALA A 19 -19.21 17.02 -46.09
C ALA A 19 -19.98 16.92 -47.42
N PHE A 20 -21.31 17.08 -47.42
CA PHE A 20 -22.15 16.95 -48.65
C PHE A 20 -22.43 18.25 -49.38
N SER A 21 -22.14 19.39 -48.78
CA SER A 21 -22.42 20.73 -49.43
C SER A 21 -21.26 21.28 -50.26
N PHE A 22 -20.12 20.60 -50.38
CA PHE A 22 -18.95 21.11 -51.09
C PHE A 22 -18.58 20.43 -52.42
N LEU A 23 -19.45 19.54 -52.95
CA LEU A 23 -19.24 18.85 -54.23
C LEU A 23 -20.09 19.45 -55.32
N GLY A 24 -19.85 20.70 -55.67
CA GLY A 24 -20.31 21.36 -56.89
C GLY A 24 -19.12 21.84 -57.73
N THR A 25 -18.92 21.18 -58.88
CA THR A 25 -18.19 21.60 -60.10
C THR A 25 -16.66 21.51 -60.14
N ARG A 26 -16.25 20.61 -61.00
CA ARG A 26 -15.06 20.59 -61.92
C ARG A 26 -13.78 19.83 -61.51
N LYS A 27 -13.61 18.77 -62.34
CA LYS A 27 -12.34 18.21 -62.88
C LYS A 27 -11.36 17.49 -61.95
N GLN A 28 -11.31 16.18 -62.21
CA GLN A 28 -10.08 15.36 -62.11
C GLN A 28 -8.92 15.93 -61.29
N LEU A 29 -9.06 15.95 -60.00
CA LEU A 29 -7.94 15.97 -59.06
C LEU A 29 -7.84 14.57 -58.47
N ASN A 30 -6.68 14.00 -58.70
CA ASN A 30 -6.31 12.61 -58.40
C ASN A 30 -7.04 12.02 -57.20
N LEU A 31 -7.87 10.97 -57.45
CA LEU A 31 -8.53 10.15 -56.47
C LEU A 31 -7.58 9.65 -55.38
N LEU A 32 -6.30 9.53 -55.71
CA LEU A 32 -5.20 9.19 -54.78
C LEU A 32 -4.95 10.26 -53.71
N TRP A 33 -5.12 11.55 -54.01
CA TRP A 33 -4.94 12.64 -53.04
C TRP A 33 -6.14 12.74 -52.07
N VAL A 34 -7.35 12.49 -52.55
CA VAL A 34 -8.54 12.44 -51.72
C VAL A 34 -8.50 11.22 -50.82
N LEU A 35 -8.07 10.05 -51.32
CA LEU A 35 -7.89 8.87 -50.52
C LEU A 35 -6.73 9.02 -49.50
N ALA A 36 -5.64 9.67 -49.85
CA ALA A 36 -4.54 9.94 -48.92
C ALA A 36 -4.95 10.92 -47.81
N CYS A 37 -5.73 11.97 -48.12
CA CYS A 37 -6.33 12.85 -47.11
C CYS A 37 -7.35 12.10 -46.22
N PHE A 38 -8.19 11.23 -46.80
CA PHE A 38 -9.11 10.40 -46.05
C PHE A 38 -8.37 9.40 -45.13
N PHE A 39 -7.25 8.82 -45.58
CA PHE A 39 -6.40 7.96 -44.74
C PHE A 39 -5.60 8.75 -43.70
N CYS A 40 -5.28 10.02 -43.91
CA CYS A 40 -4.69 10.91 -42.89
C CYS A 40 -5.72 11.36 -41.83
N ILE A 41 -6.99 11.54 -42.23
CA ILE A 41 -8.07 11.91 -41.31
C ILE A 41 -8.55 10.68 -40.50
N LEU A 42 -8.42 9.46 -41.07
CA LEU A 42 -8.73 8.19 -40.40
C LEU A 42 -7.55 7.55 -39.67
N ARG A 43 -6.48 8.30 -39.40
CA ARG A 43 -5.63 7.82 -38.31
C ARG A 43 -6.50 7.81 -37.06
N PRO A 44 -6.71 6.64 -36.43
CA PRO A 44 -7.38 6.65 -35.16
C PRO A 44 -6.52 7.56 -34.27
N PHE A 45 -7.09 8.70 -33.89
CA PHE A 45 -6.62 9.39 -32.70
C PHE A 45 -6.77 8.32 -31.61
N ASN A 46 -5.70 7.62 -31.32
CA ASN A 46 -5.59 6.90 -30.08
C ASN A 46 -5.73 7.96 -29.00
N LEU A 47 -6.95 8.29 -28.63
CA LEU A 47 -7.26 8.99 -27.40
C LEU A 47 -6.72 8.08 -26.31
N ILE A 48 -5.47 8.36 -25.91
CA ILE A 48 -4.86 7.71 -24.78
C ILE A 48 -5.71 8.16 -23.59
N ASN A 49 -6.66 7.31 -23.20
CA ASN A 49 -7.49 7.58 -22.04
C ASN A 49 -6.63 7.37 -20.79
N PHE A 50 -6.53 8.39 -19.97
CA PHE A 50 -5.94 8.29 -18.65
C PHE A 50 -7.06 8.24 -17.61
N MET A 51 -6.97 7.27 -16.73
CA MET A 51 -7.74 7.30 -15.49
C MET A 51 -7.01 8.17 -14.47
N HIS A 52 -7.71 9.12 -13.87
CA HIS A 52 -7.16 10.05 -12.89
C HIS A 52 -7.80 9.85 -11.53
N PHE A 53 -6.95 9.72 -10.52
CA PHE A 53 -7.36 9.56 -9.12
C PHE A 53 -6.63 10.59 -8.27
N LYS A 54 -7.37 11.27 -7.38
CA LYS A 54 -6.83 12.29 -6.49
C LYS A 54 -7.26 12.06 -5.05
N GLY A 55 -6.34 12.25 -4.12
CA GLY A 55 -6.70 12.19 -2.72
C GLY A 55 -5.52 12.11 -1.77
N VAL A 56 -5.87 11.98 -0.49
CA VAL A 56 -4.91 11.81 0.60
C VAL A 56 -4.39 10.37 0.61
N VAL A 57 -3.09 10.22 0.56
CA VAL A 57 -2.45 8.92 0.67
C VAL A 57 -2.59 8.38 2.09
N LYS A 58 -3.11 7.17 2.19
CA LYS A 58 -3.08 6.29 3.35
C LYS A 58 -2.34 5.03 2.98
N LYS A 59 -2.04 4.15 3.93
CA LYS A 59 -1.49 2.84 3.59
C LYS A 59 -2.42 2.12 2.60
N MET A 60 -1.86 1.33 1.69
CA MET A 60 -2.68 0.48 0.83
C MET A 60 -3.46 -0.52 1.67
N THR A 61 -4.75 -0.67 1.38
CA THR A 61 -5.56 -1.76 1.93
C THR A 61 -5.34 -3.03 1.12
N THR A 62 -5.54 -4.18 1.76
CA THR A 62 -5.27 -5.47 1.14
C THR A 62 -6.35 -6.47 1.45
N GLU A 63 -6.53 -7.41 0.55
CA GLU A 63 -7.39 -8.57 0.72
C GLU A 63 -6.54 -9.83 0.61
N PHE A 64 -6.68 -10.73 1.59
CA PHE A 64 -5.93 -11.98 1.66
C PHE A 64 -6.58 -13.05 0.81
N ASN A 65 -6.00 -13.30 -0.37
CA ASN A 65 -6.42 -14.32 -1.31
C ASN A 65 -5.22 -15.21 -1.71
N SER A 66 -5.40 -16.12 -2.66
CA SER A 66 -4.31 -16.95 -3.21
C SER A 66 -3.12 -16.10 -3.71
N THR A 67 -3.41 -14.93 -4.28
CA THR A 67 -2.50 -13.80 -4.49
C THR A 67 -3.13 -12.58 -3.85
N ILE A 68 -2.35 -11.79 -3.14
CA ILE A 68 -2.84 -10.61 -2.41
C ILE A 68 -3.43 -9.59 -3.39
N ASN A 69 -4.63 -9.10 -3.11
CA ASN A 69 -5.20 -7.93 -3.77
C ASN A 69 -4.82 -6.66 -3.01
N TYR A 70 -4.45 -5.63 -3.78
CA TYR A 70 -4.05 -4.32 -3.26
C TYR A 70 -4.97 -3.21 -3.75
N PHE A 71 -5.37 -2.35 -2.82
CA PHE A 71 -6.23 -1.21 -3.11
C PHE A 71 -5.61 0.08 -2.56
N VAL A 72 -5.71 1.14 -3.37
CA VAL A 72 -5.50 2.51 -2.91
C VAL A 72 -6.87 3.14 -2.79
N GLU A 73 -7.24 3.56 -1.59
CA GLU A 73 -8.53 4.15 -1.31
C GLU A 73 -8.41 5.67 -1.18
N PHE A 74 -9.30 6.38 -1.84
CA PHE A 74 -9.56 7.80 -1.73
C PHE A 74 -11.00 8.02 -1.23
N GLU A 75 -11.36 9.25 -0.94
CA GLU A 75 -12.67 9.56 -0.35
C GLU A 75 -13.85 9.05 -1.18
N ASN A 76 -13.79 9.21 -2.51
CA ASN A 76 -14.90 8.87 -3.42
C ASN A 76 -14.50 7.85 -4.50
N SER A 77 -13.35 7.23 -4.41
CA SER A 77 -12.83 6.30 -5.41
C SER A 77 -11.79 5.37 -4.83
N PHE A 78 -11.52 4.29 -5.54
CA PHE A 78 -10.41 3.39 -5.20
C PHE A 78 -9.74 2.87 -6.47
N ILE A 79 -8.50 2.41 -6.33
CA ILE A 79 -7.73 1.76 -7.39
C ILE A 79 -7.46 0.32 -6.96
N HIS A 80 -7.92 -0.67 -7.72
CA HIS A 80 -7.49 -2.05 -7.57
C HIS A 80 -6.17 -2.24 -8.34
N LEU A 81 -5.05 -2.07 -7.66
CA LEU A 81 -3.73 -1.97 -8.28
C LEU A 81 -3.31 -3.21 -9.06
N ASN A 82 -3.80 -4.41 -8.70
CA ASN A 82 -3.47 -5.65 -9.42
C ASN A 82 -3.89 -5.60 -10.90
N GLN A 83 -4.95 -4.85 -11.22
CA GLN A 83 -5.45 -4.70 -12.60
C GLN A 83 -4.52 -3.84 -13.48
N PHE A 84 -3.60 -3.10 -12.87
CA PHE A 84 -2.70 -2.17 -13.53
C PHE A 84 -1.24 -2.66 -13.57
N LEU A 85 -1.03 -3.94 -13.27
CA LEU A 85 0.27 -4.56 -13.50
C LEU A 85 0.64 -4.46 -14.97
N ASP A 86 1.90 -4.14 -15.23
CA ASP A 86 2.48 -3.89 -16.55
C ASP A 86 1.98 -2.63 -17.27
N GLN A 87 1.24 -1.77 -16.58
CA GLN A 87 0.78 -0.49 -17.12
C GLN A 87 1.65 0.69 -16.62
N GLU A 88 1.62 1.78 -17.39
CA GLU A 88 2.30 3.03 -17.04
C GLU A 88 1.49 3.80 -16.01
N ILE A 89 2.11 4.14 -14.88
CA ILE A 89 1.50 4.92 -13.80
C ILE A 89 2.34 6.17 -13.58
N SER A 90 1.68 7.32 -13.60
CA SER A 90 2.29 8.61 -13.23
C SER A 90 1.73 9.07 -11.89
N ILE A 91 2.59 9.55 -11.02
CA ILE A 91 2.24 10.01 -9.67
C ILE A 91 2.91 11.35 -9.42
N ASN A 92 2.13 12.35 -9.02
CA ASN A 92 2.64 13.62 -8.53
C ASN A 92 2.03 13.99 -7.19
N CYS A 93 2.76 14.77 -6.38
CA CYS A 93 2.29 15.30 -5.11
C CYS A 93 1.96 16.79 -5.28
N PHE A 94 0.72 17.17 -4.97
CA PHE A 94 0.28 18.57 -5.08
C PHE A 94 0.05 19.25 -3.73
N GLY A 95 0.23 18.53 -2.60
CA GLY A 95 0.08 19.10 -1.26
C GLY A 95 0.13 18.08 -0.15
N TYR A 96 -0.34 18.47 1.00
CA TYR A 96 -0.36 17.67 2.23
C TYR A 96 -1.71 17.80 2.93
N ASN A 97 -2.08 16.77 3.68
CA ASN A 97 -3.25 16.74 4.55
C ASN A 97 -2.90 15.85 5.76
N CYS A 98 -2.73 16.45 6.93
CA CYS A 98 -2.42 15.70 8.14
C CYS A 98 -3.52 14.71 8.49
N LEU A 99 -3.19 13.45 8.72
CA LEU A 99 -4.16 12.38 9.01
C LEU A 99 -4.86 12.52 10.36
N SER A 100 -4.44 13.47 11.22
CA SER A 100 -5.08 13.73 12.50
C SER A 100 -5.93 15.02 12.48
N CYS A 101 -5.35 16.15 12.06
CA CYS A 101 -6.01 17.45 12.11
C CYS A 101 -6.45 18.01 10.75
N SER A 102 -6.21 17.26 9.67
CA SER A 102 -6.52 17.65 8.28
C SER A 102 -5.87 18.95 7.80
N SER A 103 -4.87 19.48 8.51
CA SER A 103 -4.15 20.68 8.09
C SER A 103 -3.28 20.42 6.87
N ALA A 104 -3.11 21.44 6.03
CA ALA A 104 -2.26 21.39 4.82
C ALA A 104 -0.76 21.58 5.13
N GLN A 105 -0.35 21.47 6.39
CA GLN A 105 1.05 21.58 6.78
C GLN A 105 1.88 20.40 6.28
N PRO A 106 3.17 20.59 6.03
CA PRO A 106 4.07 19.50 5.67
C PRO A 106 4.01 18.34 6.66
N ILE A 107 4.00 17.13 6.13
CA ILE A 107 4.01 15.92 6.93
C ILE A 107 5.38 15.73 7.56
N PHE A 108 5.40 15.60 8.87
CA PHE A 108 6.63 15.35 9.64
C PHE A 108 6.97 13.87 9.69
N ARG A 109 6.06 13.02 10.16
CA ARG A 109 6.20 11.55 10.23
C ARG A 109 4.84 10.86 10.27
N GLN A 110 4.75 9.63 9.74
CA GLN A 110 3.59 8.73 9.87
C GLN A 110 2.25 9.36 9.42
N GLY A 111 2.29 10.26 8.44
CA GLY A 111 1.08 10.95 7.97
C GLY A 111 0.66 12.15 8.81
N PHE A 112 1.43 12.54 9.83
CA PHE A 112 1.10 13.64 10.75
C PHE A 112 1.97 14.88 10.54
N CYS A 113 1.38 16.08 10.72
CA CYS A 113 2.14 17.30 10.89
C CYS A 113 2.93 17.28 12.21
N LYS A 114 3.84 18.22 12.41
CA LYS A 114 4.75 18.21 13.57
C LYS A 114 3.99 18.21 14.91
N SER A 115 2.99 19.09 15.09
CA SER A 115 2.19 19.14 16.32
C SER A 115 1.48 17.82 16.59
N CYS A 116 0.73 17.31 15.60
CA CYS A 116 -0.02 16.07 15.77
C CYS A 116 0.88 14.84 15.99
N PHE A 117 2.09 14.81 15.44
CA PHE A 117 3.03 13.72 15.71
C PHE A 117 3.40 13.64 17.20
N PHE A 118 3.52 14.78 17.88
CA PHE A 118 3.85 14.81 19.32
C PHE A 118 2.62 14.77 20.25
N GLU A 119 1.46 15.16 19.78
CA GLU A 119 0.26 15.37 20.64
C GLU A 119 -0.83 14.30 20.39
N SER A 120 -0.97 13.82 19.17
CA SER A 120 -2.05 12.89 18.82
C SER A 120 -1.84 11.50 19.43
N PRO A 121 -2.88 10.87 19.99
CA PRO A 121 -2.81 9.48 20.48
C PRO A 121 -2.51 8.47 19.37
N LEU A 122 -2.75 8.84 18.11
CA LEU A 122 -2.43 8.04 16.92
C LEU A 122 -0.92 7.88 16.67
N ALA A 123 -0.08 8.69 17.32
CA ALA A 123 1.37 8.69 17.19
C ALA A 123 2.11 8.46 18.53
N GLY A 124 1.45 7.87 19.52
CA GLY A 124 2.04 7.55 20.83
C GLY A 124 3.28 6.67 20.73
N GLU A 125 4.25 6.84 21.63
CA GLU A 125 5.53 6.10 21.62
C GLU A 125 5.30 4.58 21.79
N TRP A 126 4.29 4.20 22.56
CA TRP A 126 3.89 2.80 22.76
C TRP A 126 3.49 2.08 21.45
N ILE A 127 3.21 2.82 20.37
CA ILE A 127 2.91 2.23 19.05
C ILE A 127 4.15 1.55 18.46
N ILE A 128 5.33 2.14 18.68
CA ILE A 128 6.62 1.60 18.21
C ILE A 128 7.27 0.73 19.29
N LYS A 129 7.11 1.12 20.57
CA LYS A 129 7.65 0.42 21.74
C LYS A 129 6.49 -0.15 22.57
N PRO A 130 5.98 -1.35 22.22
CA PRO A 130 4.77 -1.90 22.83
C PRO A 130 4.89 -2.17 24.33
N GLU A 131 6.09 -2.39 24.82
CA GLU A 131 6.42 -2.54 26.24
C GLU A 131 6.15 -1.27 27.07
N LEU A 132 6.01 -0.12 26.42
CA LEU A 132 5.63 1.13 27.08
C LEU A 132 4.11 1.31 27.24
N SER A 133 3.31 0.32 26.82
CA SER A 133 1.85 0.35 26.95
C SER A 133 1.44 0.36 28.43
N LYS A 134 0.63 1.34 28.86
CA LYS A 134 0.24 1.53 30.27
C LYS A 134 -1.28 1.55 30.49
N ALA A 135 -2.10 1.37 29.46
CA ALA A 135 -3.54 1.42 29.58
C ALA A 135 -4.10 0.36 30.57
N HIS A 136 -3.42 -0.79 30.73
CA HIS A 136 -3.77 -1.83 31.71
C HIS A 136 -3.59 -1.37 33.15
N LEU A 137 -2.83 -0.31 33.41
CA LEU A 137 -2.64 0.33 34.70
C LEU A 137 -3.55 1.57 34.87
N ASN A 138 -4.46 1.85 33.92
CA ASN A 138 -5.24 3.08 33.83
C ASN A 138 -4.40 4.36 33.78
N ILE A 139 -3.20 4.29 33.20
CA ILE A 139 -2.28 5.42 33.00
C ILE A 139 -2.31 5.80 31.52
N ALA A 140 -2.69 7.04 31.22
CA ALA A 140 -2.65 7.60 29.87
C ALA A 140 -1.22 7.97 29.47
N ASP A 141 -0.87 7.76 28.19
CA ASP A 141 0.23 8.46 27.52
C ASP A 141 -0.28 9.79 26.93
N ARG A 142 -1.39 9.75 26.19
CA ARG A 142 -2.02 10.93 25.55
C ARG A 142 -3.55 10.93 25.66
N ASP A 143 -4.20 9.78 25.46
CA ASP A 143 -5.65 9.60 25.52
C ASP A 143 -5.96 8.18 26.04
N LEU A 144 -6.43 8.12 27.28
CA LEU A 144 -6.64 6.83 27.95
C LEU A 144 -7.72 5.99 27.29
N ASP A 145 -8.80 6.59 26.82
CA ASP A 145 -9.92 5.85 26.24
C ASP A 145 -9.52 5.26 24.87
N TYR A 146 -8.83 6.04 24.05
CA TYR A 146 -8.25 5.55 22.81
C TYR A 146 -7.23 4.43 23.07
N GLU A 147 -6.34 4.62 24.04
CA GLU A 147 -5.30 3.66 24.38
C GLU A 147 -5.88 2.38 24.93
N LYS A 148 -6.89 2.41 25.80
CA LYS A 148 -7.62 1.22 26.27
C LYS A 148 -8.20 0.46 25.10
N LYS A 149 -8.88 1.13 24.17
CA LYS A 149 -9.47 0.51 22.98
C LYS A 149 -8.43 -0.24 22.14
N ILE A 150 -7.21 0.30 22.02
CA ILE A 150 -6.16 -0.29 21.17
C ILE A 150 -5.30 -1.29 21.92
N GLN A 151 -4.94 -1.01 23.18
CA GLN A 151 -3.99 -1.82 23.95
C GLN A 151 -4.64 -3.00 24.67
N LEU A 152 -5.90 -2.85 25.16
CA LEU A 152 -6.60 -3.87 25.96
C LEU A 152 -7.46 -4.79 25.09
N GLN A 153 -6.85 -5.35 24.05
CA GLN A 153 -7.45 -6.36 23.19
C GLN A 153 -6.40 -7.41 22.84
N PRO A 154 -6.79 -8.58 22.32
CA PRO A 154 -5.85 -9.64 21.98
C PRO A 154 -4.74 -9.18 21.03
N HIS A 155 -3.50 -9.45 21.41
CA HIS A 155 -2.29 -9.20 20.61
C HIS A 155 -1.53 -10.48 20.38
N VAL A 156 -0.91 -10.58 19.22
CA VAL A 156 -0.13 -11.72 18.77
C VAL A 156 1.33 -11.33 18.64
N VAL A 157 2.22 -12.12 19.24
CA VAL A 157 3.63 -12.15 18.87
C VAL A 157 3.81 -13.20 17.79
N TYR A 158 4.50 -12.88 16.73
CA TYR A 158 4.66 -13.73 15.55
C TYR A 158 6.09 -13.75 15.03
N LEU A 159 6.44 -14.81 14.33
CA LEU A 159 7.60 -14.85 13.45
C LEU A 159 7.16 -14.63 12.01
N SER A 160 7.95 -13.90 11.24
CA SER A 160 7.73 -13.70 9.80
C SER A 160 9.04 -13.75 9.04
N ASN A 161 9.03 -14.39 7.87
CA ASN A 161 10.15 -14.40 6.94
C ASN A 161 9.95 -13.29 5.90
N THR A 162 10.69 -12.21 6.06
CA THR A 162 10.70 -11.04 5.15
C THR A 162 12.00 -10.97 4.33
N GLY A 163 12.62 -12.14 4.06
CA GLY A 163 13.97 -12.32 3.56
C GLY A 163 14.86 -12.96 4.62
N SER A 164 14.70 -12.61 5.88
CA SER A 164 15.18 -13.31 7.07
C SER A 164 14.07 -13.37 8.11
N VAL A 165 14.18 -14.32 9.04
CA VAL A 165 13.21 -14.46 10.13
C VAL A 165 13.34 -13.29 11.09
N LYS A 166 12.19 -12.74 11.47
CA LYS A 166 12.08 -11.69 12.48
C LYS A 166 10.90 -11.89 13.38
N VAL A 167 10.98 -11.37 14.60
CA VAL A 167 9.88 -11.26 15.53
C VAL A 167 9.12 -9.95 15.38
N GLY A 168 7.84 -9.93 15.70
CA GLY A 168 7.03 -8.72 15.74
C GLY A 168 5.72 -8.94 16.47
N ILE A 169 5.01 -7.86 16.76
CA ILE A 169 3.68 -7.92 17.36
C ILE A 169 2.63 -7.24 16.49
N THR A 170 1.40 -7.67 16.67
CA THR A 170 0.22 -7.03 16.10
C THR A 170 -1.02 -7.33 16.93
N ARG A 171 -2.09 -6.54 16.75
CA ARG A 171 -3.42 -6.94 17.24
C ARG A 171 -3.88 -8.19 16.53
N LYS A 172 -4.57 -9.09 17.20
CA LYS A 172 -5.11 -10.32 16.58
C LYS A 172 -5.97 -10.01 15.36
N SER A 173 -6.79 -8.96 15.43
CA SER A 173 -7.64 -8.48 14.31
C SER A 173 -6.88 -7.98 13.09
N GLN A 174 -5.55 -7.78 13.18
CA GLN A 174 -4.70 -7.35 12.08
C GLN A 174 -3.92 -8.52 11.44
N VAL A 175 -4.16 -9.73 11.85
CA VAL A 175 -3.63 -10.94 11.21
C VAL A 175 -4.56 -11.34 10.06
N PRO A 176 -4.06 -11.62 8.84
CA PRO A 176 -2.67 -11.62 8.40
C PRO A 176 -2.17 -10.27 7.82
N TYR A 177 -2.99 -9.23 7.82
CA TYR A 177 -2.73 -7.94 7.13
C TYR A 177 -1.41 -7.29 7.55
N ARG A 178 -1.02 -7.43 8.83
CA ARG A 178 0.27 -6.91 9.29
C ARG A 178 1.45 -7.63 8.65
N TRP A 179 1.34 -8.92 8.37
CA TRP A 179 2.37 -9.70 7.69
C TRP A 179 2.48 -9.30 6.22
N ILE A 180 1.32 -9.08 5.57
CA ILE A 180 1.24 -8.57 4.20
C ILE A 180 1.89 -7.18 4.10
N ASP A 181 1.54 -6.25 5.00
CA ASP A 181 2.10 -4.89 5.05
C ASP A 181 3.64 -4.88 5.13
N GLN A 182 4.22 -5.91 5.74
CA GLN A 182 5.68 -6.05 5.89
C GLN A 182 6.35 -6.81 4.73
N GLY A 183 5.57 -7.32 3.78
CA GLY A 183 6.07 -8.11 2.67
C GLY A 183 6.58 -9.49 3.07
N ALA A 184 6.03 -10.08 4.15
CA ALA A 184 6.40 -11.40 4.61
C ALA A 184 6.03 -12.47 3.59
N HIS A 185 6.96 -13.36 3.25
CA HIS A 185 6.71 -14.53 2.42
C HIS A 185 5.90 -15.60 3.16
N GLU A 186 6.15 -15.73 4.44
CA GLU A 186 5.44 -16.61 5.34
C GLU A 186 5.51 -16.07 6.78
N ALA A 187 4.54 -16.44 7.60
CA ALA A 187 4.49 -16.07 9.01
C ALA A 187 3.78 -17.12 9.88
N ILE A 188 4.07 -17.09 11.18
CA ILE A 188 3.46 -17.97 12.17
C ILE A 188 3.28 -17.23 13.50
N GLU A 189 2.13 -17.42 14.14
CA GLU A 189 1.89 -16.93 15.50
C GLU A 189 2.68 -17.76 16.53
N ILE A 190 3.24 -17.09 17.53
CA ILE A 190 3.96 -17.76 18.63
C ILE A 190 3.16 -17.67 19.92
N ILE A 191 2.71 -16.47 20.28
CA ILE A 191 2.04 -16.17 21.55
C ILE A 191 0.81 -15.32 21.24
N GLU A 192 -0.29 -15.58 21.93
CA GLU A 192 -1.46 -14.72 21.93
C GLU A 192 -1.73 -14.24 23.36
N THR A 193 -1.65 -12.92 23.57
CA THR A 193 -1.82 -12.29 24.88
C THR A 193 -3.09 -11.41 24.92
N PRO A 194 -3.68 -11.19 26.11
CA PRO A 194 -4.89 -10.37 26.25
C PRO A 194 -4.67 -8.88 26.02
N ASN A 195 -3.43 -8.41 26.03
CA ASN A 195 -3.13 -6.99 25.86
C ASN A 195 -1.76 -6.74 25.22
N ARG A 196 -1.55 -5.48 24.79
CA ARG A 196 -0.34 -5.05 24.09
C ARG A 196 0.91 -5.11 24.96
N PHE A 197 0.80 -4.80 26.27
CA PHE A 197 1.96 -4.77 27.17
C PHE A 197 2.61 -6.16 27.28
N LEU A 198 1.81 -7.20 27.52
CA LEU A 198 2.32 -8.59 27.61
C LEU A 198 2.94 -9.06 26.29
N ALA A 199 2.32 -8.72 25.15
CA ALA A 199 2.91 -8.99 23.85
C ALA A 199 4.26 -8.27 23.68
N GLY A 200 4.34 -7.00 24.09
CA GLY A 200 5.57 -6.21 24.05
C GLY A 200 6.68 -6.79 24.93
N THR A 201 6.33 -7.24 26.14
CA THR A 201 7.28 -7.91 27.07
C THR A 201 7.86 -9.17 26.42
N ALA A 202 7.03 -10.00 25.79
CA ALA A 202 7.48 -11.19 25.08
C ALA A 202 8.36 -10.83 23.86
N GLU A 203 7.96 -9.82 23.07
CA GLU A 203 8.75 -9.36 21.93
C GLU A 203 10.14 -8.87 22.35
N VAL A 204 10.24 -8.08 23.43
CA VAL A 204 11.53 -7.58 23.97
C VAL A 204 12.43 -8.75 24.40
N ALA A 205 11.87 -9.80 25.01
CA ALA A 205 12.64 -10.98 25.37
C ALA A 205 13.19 -11.69 24.12
N LEU A 206 12.34 -11.87 23.09
CA LEU A 206 12.71 -12.56 21.86
C LEU A 206 13.68 -11.74 20.98
N LYS A 207 13.62 -10.40 21.01
CA LYS A 207 14.55 -9.51 20.27
C LYS A 207 16.01 -9.69 20.67
N LYS A 208 16.29 -10.26 21.80
CA LYS A 208 17.68 -10.56 22.21
C LYS A 208 18.31 -11.68 21.36
N TYR A 209 17.48 -12.52 20.74
CA TYR A 209 17.89 -13.70 19.99
C TYR A 209 17.49 -13.65 18.51
N MET A 210 16.56 -12.77 18.15
CA MET A 210 15.99 -12.66 16.82
C MET A 210 15.94 -11.20 16.37
N SER A 211 16.05 -10.96 15.06
CA SER A 211 15.86 -9.60 14.51
C SER A 211 14.39 -9.16 14.64
N ASP A 212 14.17 -7.87 14.77
CA ASP A 212 12.85 -7.22 14.70
C ASP A 212 12.68 -6.36 13.43
N LYS A 213 13.75 -6.22 12.64
CA LYS A 213 13.80 -5.32 11.50
C LYS A 213 13.70 -6.04 10.16
N THR A 214 12.99 -5.44 9.22
CA THR A 214 12.94 -5.90 7.84
C THR A 214 14.05 -5.22 7.03
N ASN A 215 14.92 -6.01 6.40
CA ASN A 215 15.75 -5.50 5.32
C ASN A 215 14.88 -5.37 4.06
N TRP A 216 14.37 -4.18 3.82
CA TRP A 216 13.44 -3.92 2.73
C TRP A 216 14.04 -4.22 1.34
N ARG A 217 15.37 -4.06 1.16
CA ARG A 217 16.03 -4.39 -0.11
C ARG A 217 16.02 -5.90 -0.36
N LYS A 218 16.39 -6.69 0.64
CA LYS A 218 16.35 -8.15 0.60
C LYS A 218 14.92 -8.65 0.35
N MET A 219 13.95 -8.09 1.07
CA MET A 219 12.52 -8.39 0.93
C MET A 219 12.02 -8.11 -0.49
N LEU A 220 12.34 -6.93 -1.07
CA LEU A 220 11.91 -6.55 -2.42
C LEU A 220 12.62 -7.31 -3.54
N LYS A 221 13.85 -7.76 -3.34
CA LYS A 221 14.57 -8.65 -4.26
C LYS A 221 14.05 -10.08 -4.23
N ASN A 222 13.13 -10.37 -3.30
CA ASN A 222 12.64 -11.72 -3.02
C ASN A 222 13.76 -12.71 -2.64
N GLU A 223 14.84 -12.21 -2.04
CA GLU A 223 15.88 -13.03 -1.43
C GLU A 223 15.37 -13.54 -0.09
N ILE A 224 14.96 -14.80 -0.07
CA ILE A 224 14.31 -15.44 1.08
C ILE A 224 15.22 -16.51 1.64
N ASP A 225 15.52 -16.44 2.93
CA ASP A 225 16.25 -17.48 3.62
C ASP A 225 15.39 -18.77 3.66
N ASN A 226 15.98 -19.87 3.23
CA ASN A 226 15.32 -21.17 3.29
C ASN A 226 15.34 -21.68 4.74
N VAL A 227 14.29 -21.39 5.47
CA VAL A 227 14.17 -21.72 6.89
C VAL A 227 12.84 -22.43 7.18
N ASN A 228 12.81 -23.20 8.26
CA ASN A 228 11.58 -23.79 8.76
C ASN A 228 11.07 -22.96 9.95
N LEU A 229 9.98 -22.20 9.75
CA LEU A 229 9.40 -21.35 10.81
C LEU A 229 8.89 -22.15 12.02
N LEU A 230 8.51 -23.42 11.87
CA LEU A 230 8.13 -24.27 12.99
C LEU A 230 9.33 -24.55 13.91
N ASN A 231 10.51 -24.80 13.35
CA ASN A 231 11.73 -24.97 14.14
C ASN A 231 12.10 -23.68 14.88
N PHE A 232 11.98 -22.52 14.21
CA PHE A 232 12.19 -21.22 14.85
C PHE A 232 11.19 -20.95 15.97
N LYS A 233 9.93 -21.37 15.81
CA LYS A 233 8.90 -21.26 16.82
C LYS A 233 9.25 -22.10 18.06
N GLU A 234 9.68 -23.34 17.88
CA GLU A 234 10.09 -24.21 18.99
C GLU A 234 11.34 -23.64 19.73
N GLN A 235 12.29 -23.11 18.98
CA GLN A 235 13.43 -22.37 19.58
C GLN A 235 12.95 -21.12 20.33
N ALA A 236 12.04 -20.34 19.76
CA ALA A 236 11.50 -19.14 20.40
C ALA A 236 10.84 -19.45 21.74
N LYS A 237 10.21 -20.62 21.89
CA LYS A 237 9.58 -21.06 23.14
C LYS A 237 10.54 -21.02 24.32
N THR A 238 11.82 -21.37 24.13
CA THR A 238 12.84 -21.40 25.20
C THR A 238 13.24 -20.01 25.70
N TYR A 239 12.90 -18.96 24.96
CA TYR A 239 13.23 -17.56 25.27
C TYR A 239 12.02 -16.78 25.81
N ILE A 240 10.84 -17.39 25.86
CA ILE A 240 9.64 -16.77 26.39
C ILE A 240 9.76 -16.70 27.92
N PRO A 241 9.50 -15.55 28.56
CA PRO A 241 9.45 -15.44 30.00
C PRO A 241 8.45 -16.45 30.62
N SER A 242 8.82 -17.11 31.71
CA SER A 242 8.03 -18.18 32.34
C SER A 242 6.58 -17.76 32.68
N ASN A 243 6.38 -16.50 33.07
CA ASN A 243 5.06 -15.94 33.33
C ASN A 243 4.20 -15.75 32.07
N LEU A 244 4.76 -15.90 30.87
CA LEU A 244 4.07 -15.78 29.58
C LEU A 244 3.97 -17.09 28.80
N GLU A 245 4.58 -18.19 29.28
CA GLU A 245 4.58 -19.49 28.59
C GLU A 245 3.18 -20.04 28.34
N HIS A 246 2.24 -19.81 29.26
CA HIS A 246 0.85 -20.26 29.12
C HIS A 246 0.08 -19.60 27.95
N TYR A 247 0.59 -18.51 27.40
CA TYR A 247 0.06 -17.85 26.19
C TYR A 247 0.63 -18.43 24.89
N PHE A 248 1.54 -19.42 24.96
CA PHE A 248 2.14 -20.01 23.76
C PHE A 248 1.10 -20.73 22.91
N ASN A 249 1.01 -20.35 21.63
CA ASN A 249 0.04 -20.93 20.70
C ASN A 249 0.60 -22.22 20.07
N VAL A 250 0.32 -23.34 20.67
CA VAL A 250 0.82 -24.67 20.21
C VAL A 250 0.31 -25.01 18.80
N ASN A 251 -0.93 -24.65 18.48
CA ASN A 251 -1.64 -25.11 17.28
C ASN A 251 -1.52 -24.16 16.07
N SER A 252 -0.74 -23.08 16.15
CA SER A 252 -0.60 -22.15 15.05
C SER A 252 0.08 -22.80 13.84
N LYS A 253 -0.39 -22.42 12.65
CA LYS A 253 0.12 -22.92 11.36
C LYS A 253 0.88 -21.84 10.63
N VAL A 254 1.86 -22.26 9.81
CA VAL A 254 2.54 -21.36 8.90
C VAL A 254 1.57 -20.90 7.82
N VAL A 255 1.46 -19.60 7.67
CA VAL A 255 0.67 -18.94 6.60
C VAL A 255 1.62 -18.46 5.54
N LYS A 256 1.46 -18.93 4.30
CA LYS A 256 2.20 -18.46 3.13
C LYS A 256 1.46 -17.31 2.46
N ILE A 257 2.21 -16.35 1.94
CA ILE A 257 1.69 -15.12 1.35
C ILE A 257 2.31 -14.90 -0.03
N ASN A 258 1.45 -14.83 -1.06
CA ASN A 258 1.87 -14.62 -2.43
C ASN A 258 1.54 -13.20 -2.88
N PHE A 259 2.54 -12.49 -3.38
CA PHE A 259 2.41 -11.11 -3.82
C PHE A 259 2.24 -11.01 -5.34
N PRO A 260 1.47 -10.04 -5.85
CA PRO A 260 1.30 -9.79 -7.28
C PRO A 260 2.55 -9.10 -7.85
N VAL A 261 3.57 -9.89 -8.20
CA VAL A 261 4.84 -9.38 -8.73
C VAL A 261 5.20 -10.13 -10.01
N LEU A 262 5.24 -9.40 -11.14
CA LEU A 262 5.67 -9.91 -12.43
C LEU A 262 7.20 -9.99 -12.54
N LYS A 263 7.90 -9.01 -11.94
CA LYS A 263 9.35 -8.94 -11.95
C LYS A 263 9.87 -8.26 -10.67
N TYR A 264 10.74 -8.96 -9.97
CA TYR A 264 11.44 -8.40 -8.81
C TYR A 264 12.63 -7.53 -9.24
N PRO A 265 12.96 -6.46 -8.49
CA PRO A 265 14.11 -5.61 -8.80
C PRO A 265 15.42 -6.26 -8.34
N ASP A 266 16.47 -6.19 -9.16
CA ASP A 266 17.81 -6.66 -8.78
C ASP A 266 18.52 -5.69 -7.80
N LYS A 267 18.37 -4.39 -8.06
CA LYS A 267 18.98 -3.30 -7.27
C LYS A 267 17.94 -2.24 -6.94
N PRO A 268 17.03 -2.49 -5.96
CA PRO A 268 15.90 -1.59 -5.69
C PRO A 268 16.38 -0.19 -5.28
N ARG A 269 15.89 0.82 -6.00
CA ARG A 269 16.15 2.25 -5.78
C ARG A 269 14.88 2.92 -5.28
N SER A 270 14.92 3.45 -4.07
CA SER A 270 13.76 4.13 -3.48
C SER A 270 13.50 5.46 -4.18
N VAL A 271 12.29 5.61 -4.71
CA VAL A 271 11.75 6.88 -5.21
C VAL A 271 11.05 7.59 -4.06
N LYS A 272 11.26 8.90 -3.95
CA LYS A 272 10.53 9.76 -3.03
C LYS A 272 9.78 10.81 -3.84
N ILE A 273 8.46 10.88 -3.65
CA ILE A 273 7.61 11.86 -4.31
C ILE A 273 7.37 12.99 -3.32
N THR A 274 7.83 14.18 -3.69
CA THR A 274 7.63 15.41 -2.94
C THR A 274 6.82 16.38 -3.78
N LYS A 275 6.38 17.51 -3.20
CA LYS A 275 5.71 18.56 -3.95
C LYS A 275 6.57 18.96 -5.15
N ASP A 276 5.91 19.15 -6.28
CA ASP A 276 6.53 19.53 -7.58
C ASP A 276 7.44 18.46 -8.22
N VAL A 277 7.44 17.21 -7.69
CA VAL A 277 8.12 16.07 -8.30
C VAL A 277 7.09 15.11 -8.87
N GLU A 278 7.17 14.90 -10.18
CA GLU A 278 6.40 13.86 -10.86
C GLU A 278 7.27 12.62 -11.08
N PHE A 279 6.68 11.46 -10.89
CA PHE A 279 7.29 10.17 -11.18
C PHE A 279 6.39 9.38 -12.11
N SER A 280 6.96 8.80 -13.17
CA SER A 280 6.26 7.88 -14.06
C SER A 280 7.05 6.59 -14.20
N GLY A 281 6.33 5.47 -14.31
CA GLY A 281 6.95 4.18 -14.51
C GLY A 281 5.94 3.07 -14.72
N ARG A 282 6.40 1.98 -15.34
CA ARG A 282 5.61 0.78 -15.57
C ARG A 282 5.58 -0.08 -14.32
N LEU A 283 4.38 -0.35 -13.78
CA LEU A 283 4.20 -1.14 -12.57
C LEU A 283 4.50 -2.61 -12.83
N LYS A 284 5.51 -3.16 -12.17
CA LYS A 284 5.92 -4.57 -12.31
C LYS A 284 5.55 -5.43 -11.13
N GLY A 285 5.09 -4.84 -10.03
CA GLY A 285 4.63 -5.61 -8.89
C GLY A 285 4.30 -4.78 -7.67
N ILE A 286 3.68 -5.45 -6.70
CA ILE A 286 3.34 -4.87 -5.41
C ILE A 286 3.71 -5.86 -4.32
N LYS A 287 4.50 -5.43 -3.33
CA LYS A 287 4.88 -6.27 -2.19
C LYS A 287 5.02 -5.45 -0.91
N GLY A 288 4.34 -5.88 0.15
CA GLY A 288 4.24 -5.08 1.37
C GLY A 288 3.51 -3.77 1.08
N GLN A 289 4.10 -2.67 1.48
CA GLN A 289 3.59 -1.32 1.16
C GLN A 289 4.44 -0.65 0.05
N TYR A 290 5.00 -1.44 -0.87
CA TYR A 290 5.83 -0.96 -1.98
C TYR A 290 5.21 -1.26 -3.33
N LEU A 291 5.19 -0.24 -4.19
CA LEU A 291 5.03 -0.38 -5.63
C LEU A 291 6.41 -0.62 -6.25
N ILE A 292 6.52 -1.64 -7.09
CA ILE A 292 7.75 -2.04 -7.78
C ILE A 292 7.59 -1.65 -9.25
N PHE A 293 8.46 -0.78 -9.73
CA PHE A 293 8.44 -0.32 -11.11
C PHE A 293 9.59 -0.92 -11.92
N GLU A 294 9.47 -0.83 -13.24
CA GLU A 294 10.55 -1.11 -14.15
C GLU A 294 11.82 -0.31 -13.78
N ASN A 295 12.99 -0.72 -14.27
CA ASN A 295 14.27 -0.05 -13.99
C ASN A 295 14.67 -0.02 -12.50
N ASN A 296 14.19 -0.99 -11.71
CA ASN A 296 14.51 -1.15 -10.29
C ASN A 296 13.99 -0.02 -9.36
N ASN A 297 13.14 0.87 -9.85
CA ASN A 297 12.52 1.88 -9.03
C ASN A 297 11.46 1.28 -8.11
N VAL A 298 11.43 1.70 -6.85
CA VAL A 298 10.45 1.25 -5.87
C VAL A 298 9.92 2.43 -5.06
N LEU A 299 8.61 2.50 -4.88
CA LEU A 299 7.94 3.53 -4.11
C LEU A 299 7.36 2.93 -2.84
N ASN A 300 7.85 3.34 -1.67
CA ASN A 300 7.17 3.03 -0.42
C ASN A 300 5.93 3.90 -0.27
N PHE A 301 4.78 3.33 -0.58
CA PHE A 301 3.51 4.05 -0.58
C PHE A 301 3.15 4.56 0.82
N ARG A 302 3.36 3.74 1.83
CA ARG A 302 3.12 4.09 3.23
C ARG A 302 3.99 5.25 3.74
N ALA A 303 5.19 5.42 3.21
CA ALA A 303 6.07 6.53 3.58
C ALA A 303 5.53 7.90 3.12
N HIS A 304 4.49 7.89 2.27
CA HIS A 304 3.82 9.08 1.76
C HIS A 304 2.44 9.31 2.38
N GLU A 305 2.12 8.62 3.49
CA GLU A 305 0.87 8.89 4.23
C GLU A 305 0.75 10.39 4.52
N GLY A 306 -0.46 10.95 4.30
CA GLY A 306 -0.74 12.38 4.46
C GLY A 306 -0.32 13.27 3.27
N HIS A 307 0.30 12.72 2.23
CA HIS A 307 0.53 13.46 0.97
C HIS A 307 -0.74 13.46 0.12
N LEU A 308 -0.98 14.52 -0.61
CA LEU A 308 -2.03 14.62 -1.61
C LEU A 308 -1.47 14.19 -2.95
N PHE A 309 -1.86 13.00 -3.42
CA PHE A 309 -1.42 12.47 -4.71
C PHE A 309 -2.47 12.67 -5.80
N ASN A 310 -1.98 12.93 -7.01
CA ASN A 310 -2.67 12.70 -8.25
C ASN A 310 -1.99 11.51 -8.93
N ILE A 311 -2.77 10.46 -9.18
CA ILE A 311 -2.32 9.23 -9.83
C ILE A 311 -3.01 9.14 -11.18
N SER A 312 -2.24 9.05 -12.25
CA SER A 312 -2.73 8.87 -13.61
C SER A 312 -2.28 7.51 -14.14
N ILE A 313 -3.21 6.74 -14.66
CA ILE A 313 -2.95 5.40 -15.21
C ILE A 313 -3.35 5.43 -16.68
N LYS A 314 -2.42 5.03 -17.54
CA LYS A 314 -2.65 4.92 -18.97
C LYS A 314 -3.47 3.65 -19.24
N SER A 315 -4.70 3.82 -19.73
CA SER A 315 -5.57 2.70 -20.15
C SER A 315 -5.23 2.24 -21.55
#